data_2ee4e61627331846de8383549ded0aa4
#
_entry.id   2ee4e61627331846de8383549ded0aa4
#
_cell.length_a   1.000
_cell.length_b   1.000
_cell.length_c   1.000
_cell.angle_alpha   90.00
_cell.angle_beta   90.00
_cell.angle_gamma   90.00
#
_symmetry.space_group_name_H-M   'P 1'
#
loop_
_entity.id
_entity.type
_entity.pdbx_description
1 polymer ?
#
loop_
_entity_poly.entity_id
_entity_poly.type
_entity_poly.pdbx_seq_one_letter_code
_entity_poly.pdbx_strand_id
1 'polypeptide(L)'
;MAKVLRKPQAEADLIEIWTYIAQDSPTGADKLLDEIDEKSQTLAQSPFIGKARDELGSKIRSFPIGNYVLFYQPIEDGIEIIRVLHGARDIEALFNP
;
A
#
# COMPACT_ATOMS: atom_id res chain seq x y z
N MET A 1 -17.84 9.24 5.58
CA MET A 1 -16.63 9.35 4.76
C MET A 1 -15.75 8.14 4.99
N ALA A 2 -15.17 7.63 3.91
CA ALA A 2 -14.30 6.47 4.00
C ALA A 2 -12.94 6.87 4.63
N LYS A 3 -12.44 6.02 5.51
CA LYS A 3 -11.17 6.26 6.21
C LYS A 3 -10.04 5.49 5.55
N VAL A 4 -8.84 6.11 5.57
CA VAL A 4 -7.60 5.43 5.24
C VAL A 4 -6.70 5.53 6.45
N LEU A 5 -6.47 4.40 7.12
CA LEU A 5 -5.51 4.31 8.22
C LEU A 5 -4.24 3.66 7.70
N ARG A 6 -3.12 3.92 8.37
CA ARG A 6 -1.82 3.33 7.99
C ARG A 6 -1.18 2.74 9.23
N LYS A 7 -0.71 1.50 9.11
CA LYS A 7 0.13 0.94 10.16
C LYS A 7 1.50 1.65 10.14
N PRO A 8 2.19 1.74 11.29
CA PRO A 8 3.52 2.37 11.33
C PRO A 8 4.49 1.82 10.31
N GLN A 9 4.43 0.51 10.04
CA GLN A 9 5.31 -0.09 9.05
C GLN A 9 4.98 0.38 7.63
N ALA A 10 3.72 0.63 7.32
CA ALA A 10 3.33 1.17 6.02
C ALA A 10 3.85 2.61 5.87
N GLU A 11 3.80 3.41 6.92
CA GLU A 11 4.35 4.76 6.86
C GLU A 11 5.85 4.74 6.66
N ALA A 12 6.55 3.82 7.32
CA ALA A 12 8.00 3.64 7.12
C ALA A 12 8.29 3.24 5.67
N ASP A 13 7.48 2.35 5.10
CA ASP A 13 7.62 1.94 3.70
C ASP A 13 7.50 3.15 2.76
N LEU A 14 6.52 4.02 2.99
CA LEU A 14 6.29 5.19 2.14
C LEU A 14 7.45 6.17 2.21
N ILE A 15 8.02 6.38 3.38
CA ILE A 15 9.20 7.25 3.56
C ILE A 15 10.39 6.66 2.80
N GLU A 16 10.60 5.36 2.92
CA GLU A 16 11.70 4.67 2.24
C GLU A 16 11.55 4.76 0.72
N ILE A 17 10.34 4.54 0.22
CA ILE A 17 10.03 4.63 -1.22
C ILE A 17 10.30 6.05 -1.72
N TRP A 18 9.80 7.05 -1.01
CA TRP A 18 10.00 8.45 -1.40
C TRP A 18 11.48 8.79 -1.43
N THR A 19 12.21 8.42 -0.38
CA THR A 19 13.64 8.72 -0.27
C THR A 19 14.43 8.09 -1.43
N TYR A 20 14.12 6.85 -1.75
CA TYR A 20 14.78 6.13 -2.82
C TYR A 20 14.54 6.79 -4.20
N ILE A 21 13.30 7.09 -4.51
CA ILE A 21 12.96 7.68 -5.82
C ILE A 21 13.44 9.13 -5.90
N ALA A 22 13.39 9.87 -4.80
CA ALA A 22 13.78 11.27 -4.77
C ALA A 22 15.27 11.49 -5.05
N GLN A 23 16.11 10.46 -4.89
CA GLN A 23 17.51 10.55 -5.27
C GLN A 23 17.68 10.87 -6.75
N ASP A 24 16.78 10.38 -7.58
CA ASP A 24 16.80 10.65 -9.03
C ASP A 24 15.77 11.72 -9.43
N SER A 25 14.61 11.72 -8.78
CA SER A 25 13.52 12.63 -9.15
C SER A 25 12.60 12.90 -7.97
N PRO A 26 12.81 14.02 -7.25
CA PRO A 26 11.86 14.40 -6.19
C PRO A 26 10.43 14.60 -6.70
N THR A 27 10.28 15.13 -7.91
CA THR A 27 8.96 15.29 -8.54
C THR A 27 8.31 13.93 -8.79
N GLY A 28 9.09 12.95 -9.25
CA GLY A 28 8.58 11.59 -9.46
C GLY A 28 8.17 10.93 -8.16
N ALA A 29 8.93 11.16 -7.08
CA ALA A 29 8.59 10.64 -5.76
C ALA A 29 7.26 11.22 -5.27
N ASP A 30 7.08 12.53 -5.38
CA ASP A 30 5.83 13.19 -4.98
C ASP A 30 4.64 12.66 -5.80
N LYS A 31 4.84 12.49 -7.09
CA LYS A 31 3.79 12.00 -7.99
C LYS A 31 3.34 10.59 -7.62
N LEU A 32 4.28 9.72 -7.26
CA LEU A 32 3.95 8.37 -6.84
C LEU A 32 3.16 8.38 -5.53
N LEU A 33 3.57 9.20 -4.54
CA LEU A 33 2.83 9.28 -3.29
C LEU A 33 1.43 9.83 -3.49
N ASP A 34 1.25 10.79 -4.39
CA ASP A 34 -0.07 11.32 -4.73
C ASP A 34 -0.94 10.22 -5.35
N GLU A 35 -0.37 9.41 -6.21
CA GLU A 35 -1.08 8.28 -6.81
C GLU A 35 -1.48 7.24 -5.76
N ILE A 36 -0.59 6.93 -4.82
CA ILE A 36 -0.89 6.01 -3.73
C ILE A 36 -2.04 6.54 -2.88
N ASP A 37 -2.02 7.84 -2.55
CA ASP A 37 -3.11 8.46 -1.79
C ASP A 37 -4.44 8.38 -2.53
N GLU A 38 -4.44 8.70 -3.82
CA GLU A 38 -5.64 8.65 -4.65
C GLU A 38 -6.22 7.25 -4.72
N LYS A 39 -5.38 6.24 -4.97
CA LYS A 39 -5.83 4.86 -5.02
C LYS A 39 -6.31 4.36 -3.65
N SER A 40 -5.66 4.81 -2.58
CA SER A 40 -6.08 4.46 -1.22
C SER A 40 -7.49 4.98 -0.93
N GLN A 41 -7.81 6.18 -1.38
CA GLN A 41 -9.18 6.72 -1.22
C GLN A 41 -10.19 5.91 -2.01
N THR A 42 -9.86 5.50 -3.22
CA THR A 42 -10.71 4.64 -4.03
C THR A 42 -10.96 3.31 -3.34
N LEU A 43 -9.91 2.68 -2.80
CA LEU A 43 -10.03 1.42 -2.09
C LEU A 43 -10.82 1.57 -0.79
N ALA A 44 -10.70 2.70 -0.11
CA ALA A 44 -11.46 2.94 1.12
C ALA A 44 -12.97 2.99 0.85
N GLN A 45 -13.37 3.48 -0.32
CA GLN A 45 -14.78 3.51 -0.72
C GLN A 45 -15.26 2.16 -1.25
N SER A 46 -14.37 1.33 -1.78
CA SER A 46 -14.70 0.02 -2.36
C SER A 46 -13.65 -1.01 -1.95
N PRO A 47 -13.65 -1.42 -0.66
CA PRO A 47 -12.53 -2.20 -0.10
C PRO A 47 -12.29 -3.57 -0.74
N PHE A 48 -13.26 -4.11 -1.46
CA PHE A 48 -13.14 -5.44 -2.07
C PHE A 48 -12.65 -5.43 -3.52
N ILE A 49 -12.25 -4.27 -4.04
CA ILE A 49 -11.66 -4.17 -5.38
C ILE A 49 -10.33 -4.92 -5.46
N GLY A 50 -9.50 -4.82 -4.41
CA GLY A 50 -8.20 -5.47 -4.39
C GLY A 50 -8.31 -6.98 -4.36
N LYS A 51 -7.26 -7.66 -4.83
CA LYS A 51 -7.20 -9.12 -4.85
C LYS A 51 -7.02 -9.68 -3.45
N ALA A 52 -7.82 -10.68 -3.10
CA ALA A 52 -7.67 -11.37 -1.82
C ALA A 52 -6.32 -12.10 -1.75
N ARG A 53 -5.61 -11.95 -0.64
CA ARG A 53 -4.29 -12.53 -0.41
C ARG A 53 -4.30 -13.31 0.91
N ASP A 54 -5.13 -14.35 0.97
CA ASP A 54 -5.32 -15.12 2.20
C ASP A 54 -4.04 -15.82 2.65
N GLU A 55 -3.14 -16.11 1.73
CA GLU A 55 -1.83 -16.70 2.04
C GLU A 55 -0.94 -15.76 2.88
N LEU A 56 -1.20 -14.45 2.86
CA LEU A 56 -0.42 -13.48 3.64
C LEU A 56 -1.04 -13.17 4.99
N GLY A 57 -2.32 -13.47 5.16
CA GLY A 57 -3.03 -13.23 6.40
C GLY A 57 -4.51 -13.03 6.14
N SER A 58 -5.29 -13.19 7.22
CA SER A 58 -6.74 -13.06 7.15
C SER A 58 -7.15 -11.65 6.70
N LYS A 59 -8.02 -11.57 5.69
CA LYS A 59 -8.60 -10.34 5.16
C LYS A 59 -7.61 -9.41 4.46
N ILE A 60 -6.37 -9.85 4.22
CA ILE A 60 -5.40 -9.04 3.50
C ILE A 60 -5.73 -9.04 2.01
N ARG A 61 -5.68 -7.86 1.41
CA ARG A 61 -5.87 -7.66 -0.02
C ARG A 61 -4.72 -6.87 -0.60
N SER A 62 -4.51 -6.98 -1.91
CA SER A 62 -3.43 -6.27 -2.59
C SER A 62 -3.97 -5.53 -3.79
N PHE A 63 -3.32 -4.40 -4.11
CA PHE A 63 -3.65 -3.58 -5.26
C PHE A 63 -2.36 -3.02 -5.87
N PRO A 64 -2.08 -3.27 -7.17
CA PRO A 64 -0.85 -2.76 -7.77
C PRO A 64 -0.94 -1.27 -8.09
N ILE A 65 0.14 -0.55 -7.83
CA ILE A 65 0.27 0.87 -8.16
C ILE A 65 1.66 1.06 -8.75
N GLY A 66 1.74 1.18 -10.08
CA GLY A 66 3.03 1.23 -10.77
C GLY A 66 3.83 -0.04 -10.50
N ASN A 67 5.07 0.13 -10.04
CA ASN A 67 5.95 -1.00 -9.71
C ASN A 67 5.79 -1.48 -8.26
N TYR A 68 4.86 -0.89 -7.51
CA TYR A 68 4.65 -1.20 -6.11
C TYR A 68 3.31 -1.91 -5.93
N VAL A 69 3.19 -2.58 -4.78
CA VAL A 69 1.94 -3.24 -4.41
C VAL A 69 1.54 -2.73 -3.03
N LEU A 70 0.31 -2.26 -2.93
CA LEU A 70 -0.27 -1.81 -1.68
C LEU A 70 -1.02 -2.96 -1.06
N PHE A 71 -0.66 -3.32 0.18
CA PHE A 71 -1.33 -4.35 0.96
C PHE A 71 -2.17 -3.69 2.03
N TYR A 72 -3.44 -4.07 2.10
CA TYR A 72 -4.39 -3.45 3.00
C TYR A 72 -5.40 -4.48 3.50
N GLN A 73 -6.13 -4.10 4.52
CA GLN A 73 -7.31 -4.89 4.93
C GLN A 73 -8.49 -3.94 5.08
N PRO A 74 -9.71 -4.42 4.71
CA PRO A 74 -10.92 -3.66 4.98
C PRO A 74 -11.12 -3.50 6.48
N ILE A 75 -11.59 -2.34 6.89
CA ILE A 75 -12.00 -2.06 8.26
C ILE A 75 -13.38 -1.42 8.22
N GLU A 76 -13.98 -1.19 9.37
CA GLU A 76 -15.20 -0.44 9.42
C GLU A 76 -14.96 0.96 8.88
N ASP A 77 -15.75 1.37 7.90
CA ASP A 77 -15.69 2.68 7.26
C ASP A 77 -14.42 2.93 6.42
N GLY A 78 -13.72 1.90 5.95
CA GLY A 78 -12.58 2.14 5.07
C GLY A 78 -11.58 1.01 5.00
N ILE A 79 -10.31 1.38 4.97
CA ILE A 79 -9.21 0.42 4.90
C ILE A 79 -8.07 0.82 5.85
N GLU A 80 -7.27 -0.18 6.21
CA GLU A 80 -6.00 0.04 6.89
C GLU A 80 -4.88 -0.48 6.00
N ILE A 81 -3.96 0.39 5.64
CA ILE A 81 -2.79 0.00 4.83
C ILE A 81 -1.79 -0.68 5.73
N ILE A 82 -1.39 -1.90 5.36
CA ILE A 82 -0.49 -2.74 6.15
C ILE A 82 0.96 -2.58 5.68
N ARG A 83 1.20 -2.67 4.38
CA ARG A 83 2.52 -2.51 3.78
C ARG A 83 2.38 -1.90 2.38
N VAL A 84 3.45 -1.24 1.92
CA VAL A 84 3.61 -0.83 0.52
C VAL A 84 4.98 -1.31 0.09
N LEU A 85 5.03 -2.27 -0.83
CA LEU A 85 6.26 -2.97 -1.18
C LEU A 85 6.47 -3.00 -2.68
N HIS A 86 7.73 -2.98 -3.10
CA HIS A 86 8.07 -3.16 -4.51
C HIS A 86 7.65 -4.56 -4.96
N GLY A 87 6.99 -4.67 -6.13
CA GLY A 87 6.43 -5.93 -6.60
C GLY A 87 7.44 -7.04 -6.88
N ALA A 88 8.73 -6.69 -7.02
CA ALA A 88 9.79 -7.67 -7.25
C ALA A 88 10.31 -8.32 -5.97
N ARG A 89 9.88 -7.85 -4.78
CA ARG A 89 10.34 -8.40 -3.51
C ARG A 89 9.64 -9.71 -3.18
N ASP A 90 10.27 -10.50 -2.33
CA ASP A 90 9.67 -11.73 -1.81
C ASP A 90 8.63 -11.33 -0.75
N ILE A 91 7.40 -11.17 -1.21
CA ILE A 91 6.31 -10.66 -0.39
C ILE A 91 6.00 -11.61 0.77
N GLU A 92 5.97 -12.92 0.52
CA GLU A 92 5.65 -13.89 1.57
C GLU A 92 6.67 -13.84 2.70
N ALA A 93 7.96 -13.74 2.38
CA ALA A 93 9.01 -13.65 3.39
C ALA A 93 8.87 -12.39 4.25
N LEU A 94 8.37 -11.29 3.67
CA LEU A 94 8.19 -10.04 4.40
C LEU A 94 6.98 -10.08 5.34
N PHE A 95 5.95 -10.86 5.00
CA PHE A 95 4.76 -11.02 5.84
C PHE A 95 4.90 -12.16 6.85
N ASN A 96 5.68 -13.18 6.52
CA ASN A 96 5.86 -14.38 7.36
C ASN A 96 7.35 -14.64 7.57
N PRO A 97 8.04 -13.78 8.36
CA PRO A 97 9.48 -13.92 8.59
C PRO A 97 9.83 -15.17 9.40
#